data_ad0ab9bf4223d37ba1a4ce3c6bdd7ba4
#
_entry.id   ad0ab9bf4223d37ba1a4ce3c6bdd7ba4
#
_cell.length_a   1.000
_cell.length_b   1.000
_cell.length_c   1.000
_cell.angle_alpha   90.00
_cell.angle_beta   90.00
_cell.angle_gamma   90.00
#
_symmetry.space_group_name_H-M   'P 1'
#
loop_
_entity.id
_entity.type
_entity.pdbx_description
1 polymer ?
#
loop_
_entity_poly.entity_id
_entity_poly.type
_entity_poly.pdbx_seq_one_letter_code
_entity_poly.pdbx_strand_id
1 'polypeptide(L)'
;MKRTFILTTVTITVLALVLTSCKSSRVWETRDRTERTSRNNLPPPASPPRYNSSVALIIHPTPGFTMNRYHDGRYFHRSPGGLLYWKGYDNRFFLDGSYLSRISYSKWEYDEWRRYKRASESNRRR
;
A
#
# COMPACT_ATOMS: atom_id res chain seq x y z
N MET A 1 -21.47 -0.60 -53.70
CA MET A 1 -20.32 0.21 -53.24
C MET A 1 -20.65 1.30 -52.21
N LYS A 2 -21.88 1.82 -52.07
CA LYS A 2 -22.20 2.88 -51.07
C LYS A 2 -22.22 2.44 -49.59
N ARG A 3 -22.48 1.17 -49.30
CA ARG A 3 -22.58 0.66 -47.91
C ARG A 3 -21.23 0.46 -47.22
N THR A 4 -20.16 0.19 -47.95
CA THR A 4 -18.81 0.02 -47.43
C THR A 4 -18.17 1.35 -47.01
N PHE A 5 -18.46 2.45 -47.71
CA PHE A 5 -17.94 3.75 -47.34
C PHE A 5 -18.55 4.30 -46.03
N ILE A 6 -19.83 4.01 -45.76
CA ILE A 6 -20.50 4.45 -44.54
C ILE A 6 -19.90 3.73 -43.30
N LEU A 7 -19.61 2.43 -43.42
CA LEU A 7 -19.02 1.67 -42.33
C LEU A 7 -17.59 2.14 -41.97
N THR A 8 -16.77 2.45 -42.98
CA THR A 8 -15.41 2.92 -42.76
C THR A 8 -15.37 4.33 -42.15
N THR A 9 -16.27 5.22 -42.52
CA THR A 9 -16.33 6.56 -41.92
C THR A 9 -16.77 6.52 -40.46
N VAL A 10 -17.73 5.66 -40.09
CA VAL A 10 -18.19 5.52 -38.71
C VAL A 10 -17.08 4.94 -37.81
N THR A 11 -16.33 3.96 -38.29
CA THR A 11 -15.22 3.38 -37.51
C THR A 11 -14.10 4.38 -37.25
N ILE A 12 -13.75 5.21 -38.23
CA ILE A 12 -12.72 6.25 -38.05
C ILE A 12 -13.18 7.33 -37.06
N THR A 13 -14.46 7.71 -37.10
CA THR A 13 -15.01 8.75 -36.20
C THR A 13 -15.03 8.25 -34.74
N VAL A 14 -15.40 7.00 -34.51
CA VAL A 14 -15.39 6.38 -33.17
C VAL A 14 -13.97 6.27 -32.62
N LEU A 15 -13.00 5.88 -33.44
CA LEU A 15 -11.59 5.77 -33.03
C LEU A 15 -11.00 7.14 -32.66
N ALA A 16 -11.37 8.21 -33.38
CA ALA A 16 -10.92 9.58 -33.07
C ALA A 16 -11.46 10.09 -31.72
N LEU A 17 -12.70 9.71 -31.34
CA LEU A 17 -13.31 10.12 -30.07
C LEU A 17 -12.66 9.42 -28.85
N VAL A 18 -12.16 8.19 -29.01
CA VAL A 18 -11.49 7.47 -27.93
C VAL A 18 -10.11 8.06 -27.62
N LEU A 19 -9.42 8.61 -28.62
CA LEU A 19 -8.07 9.18 -28.44
C LEU A 19 -8.08 10.58 -27.80
N THR A 20 -9.21 11.30 -27.76
CA THR A 20 -9.31 12.62 -27.14
C THR A 20 -9.66 12.58 -25.65
N SER A 21 -9.97 11.41 -25.08
CA SER A 21 -10.42 11.27 -23.69
C SER A 21 -9.30 11.15 -22.66
N CYS A 22 -8.03 11.17 -23.03
CA CYS A 22 -6.90 11.09 -22.09
C CYS A 22 -6.11 12.41 -22.01
N LYS A 23 -6.78 13.52 -21.78
CA LYS A 23 -6.08 14.73 -21.33
C LYS A 23 -6.25 14.87 -19.82
N SER A 24 -5.46 14.12 -19.08
CA SER A 24 -5.15 14.41 -17.68
C SER A 24 -4.39 15.73 -17.65
N SER A 25 -5.11 16.83 -17.58
CA SER A 25 -4.54 18.14 -17.28
C SER A 25 -4.09 18.13 -15.82
N ARG A 26 -2.82 17.81 -15.60
CA ARG A 26 -2.14 18.24 -14.38
C ARG A 26 -2.02 19.76 -14.48
N VAL A 27 -3.05 20.44 -14.07
CA VAL A 27 -2.96 21.86 -13.76
C VAL A 27 -2.05 21.95 -12.54
N TRP A 28 -0.78 22.23 -12.79
CA TRP A 28 0.11 22.81 -11.80
C TRP A 28 -0.38 24.24 -11.63
N GLU A 29 -1.41 24.38 -10.81
CA GLU A 29 -1.84 25.70 -10.36
C GLU A 29 -0.67 26.29 -9.57
N THR A 30 0.05 27.18 -10.22
CA THR A 30 1.01 28.08 -9.60
C THR A 30 0.18 29.00 -8.72
N ARG A 31 -0.16 28.49 -7.54
CA ARG A 31 -0.92 29.25 -6.54
C ARG A 31 -0.02 30.34 -6.02
N ASP A 32 -0.42 31.54 -6.29
CA ASP A 32 0.25 32.78 -5.94
C ASP A 32 0.82 32.77 -4.53
N ARG A 33 2.07 33.22 -4.46
CA ARG A 33 2.96 33.30 -3.30
C ARG A 33 2.49 34.29 -2.24
N THR A 34 1.30 34.87 -2.37
CA THR A 34 0.91 36.04 -1.54
C THR A 34 0.05 35.71 -0.32
N GLU A 35 -0.44 34.48 -0.15
CA GLU A 35 -1.23 34.10 1.05
C GLU A 35 -0.47 33.30 2.11
N ARG A 36 0.86 33.28 2.08
CA ARG A 36 1.69 32.47 3.00
C ARG A 36 1.94 33.11 4.36
N THR A 37 1.49 34.33 4.63
CA THR A 37 1.92 35.04 5.86
C THR A 37 0.99 34.88 7.05
N SER A 38 -0.20 34.26 6.91
CA SER A 38 -1.16 34.20 8.03
C SER A 38 -1.49 32.82 8.59
N ARG A 39 -0.86 31.73 8.10
CA ARG A 39 -1.13 30.35 8.61
C ARG A 39 -0.02 29.73 9.45
N ASN A 40 0.99 30.52 9.85
CA ASN A 40 2.17 29.98 10.51
C ASN A 40 2.03 29.76 12.03
N ASN A 41 0.83 29.87 12.61
CA ASN A 41 0.63 29.69 14.05
C ASN A 41 -0.22 28.48 14.45
N LEU A 42 -0.56 27.56 13.51
CA LEU A 42 -1.04 26.25 13.94
C LEU A 42 0.17 25.36 14.22
N PRO A 43 0.23 24.74 15.43
CA PRO A 43 1.25 23.72 15.67
C PRO A 43 1.10 22.64 14.58
N PRO A 44 2.21 22.14 14.02
CA PRO A 44 2.15 21.09 13.01
C PRO A 44 1.36 19.92 13.59
N PRO A 45 0.49 19.27 12.78
CA PRO A 45 -0.25 18.12 13.24
C PRO A 45 0.74 17.12 13.83
N ALA A 46 0.48 16.66 15.06
CA ALA A 46 1.35 15.74 15.76
C ALA A 46 1.67 14.56 14.83
N SER A 47 2.93 14.42 14.47
CA SER A 47 3.38 13.29 13.66
C SER A 47 2.98 12.00 14.37
N PRO A 48 2.42 11.00 13.68
CA PRO A 48 2.10 9.74 14.33
C PRO A 48 3.35 9.20 15.02
N PRO A 49 3.23 8.61 16.22
CA PRO A 49 4.37 8.15 16.99
C PRO A 49 5.23 7.22 16.12
N ARG A 50 6.45 7.63 15.83
CA ARG A 50 7.44 6.79 15.17
C ARG A 50 8.00 5.86 16.23
N TYR A 51 7.84 4.57 16.04
CA TYR A 51 8.53 3.57 16.85
C TYR A 51 10.01 3.62 16.49
N ASN A 52 10.81 4.26 17.37
CA ASN A 52 12.27 4.36 17.20
C ASN A 52 13.02 3.06 17.52
N SER A 53 12.33 1.98 17.89
CA SER A 53 12.90 0.67 18.05
C SER A 53 12.96 -0.02 16.70
N SER A 54 14.07 -0.68 16.38
CA SER A 54 14.22 -1.57 15.24
C SER A 54 13.19 -2.71 15.35
N VAL A 55 12.07 -2.55 14.67
CA VAL A 55 10.99 -3.53 14.67
C VAL A 55 11.28 -4.53 13.58
N ALA A 56 11.44 -5.81 13.94
CA ALA A 56 11.63 -6.86 12.95
C ALA A 56 10.37 -7.03 12.09
N LEU A 57 10.52 -7.02 10.77
CA LEU A 57 9.42 -7.22 9.83
C LEU A 57 8.94 -8.66 9.77
N ILE A 58 9.82 -9.61 10.11
CA ILE A 58 9.51 -11.03 10.22
C ILE A 58 10.00 -11.49 11.59
N ILE A 59 9.14 -12.18 12.35
CA ILE A 59 9.45 -12.70 13.69
C ILE A 59 9.25 -14.21 13.75
N HIS A 60 9.99 -14.83 14.63
CA HIS A 60 9.86 -16.25 14.96
C HIS A 60 9.09 -16.40 16.28
N PRO A 61 8.20 -17.39 16.41
CA PRO A 61 7.57 -17.70 17.69
C PRO A 61 8.63 -18.17 18.70
N THR A 62 8.60 -17.62 19.88
CA THR A 62 9.42 -18.01 21.03
C THR A 62 8.57 -18.71 22.07
N PRO A 63 9.15 -19.44 23.06
CA PRO A 63 8.38 -19.97 24.17
C PRO A 63 7.54 -18.87 24.85
N GLY A 64 6.25 -19.13 25.08
CA GLY A 64 5.29 -18.12 25.57
C GLY A 64 4.67 -17.21 24.51
N PHE A 65 4.99 -17.43 23.23
CA PHE A 65 4.39 -16.66 22.13
C PHE A 65 2.88 -16.97 22.02
N THR A 66 2.06 -15.94 22.16
CA THR A 66 0.60 -16.05 22.05
C THR A 66 0.14 -15.71 20.65
N MET A 67 -0.69 -16.55 20.07
CA MET A 67 -1.36 -16.27 18.80
C MET A 67 -2.87 -16.38 18.94
N ASN A 68 -3.56 -15.54 18.21
CA ASN A 68 -5.02 -15.50 18.15
C ASN A 68 -5.49 -15.89 16.75
N ARG A 69 -6.72 -16.36 16.65
CA ARG A 69 -7.35 -16.66 15.38
C ARG A 69 -8.26 -15.50 14.97
N TYR A 70 -8.11 -15.04 13.74
CA TYR A 70 -8.99 -14.03 13.15
C TYR A 70 -10.25 -14.68 12.59
N HIS A 71 -11.31 -13.89 12.35
CA HIS A 71 -12.60 -14.42 11.86
C HIS A 71 -12.51 -15.11 10.49
N ASP A 72 -11.53 -14.76 9.66
CA ASP A 72 -11.25 -15.40 8.35
C ASP A 72 -10.40 -16.68 8.47
N GLY A 73 -10.13 -17.14 9.68
CA GLY A 73 -9.35 -18.34 9.97
C GLY A 73 -7.84 -18.13 10.04
N ARG A 74 -7.31 -16.97 9.72
CA ARG A 74 -5.89 -16.66 9.85
C ARG A 74 -5.47 -16.55 11.30
N TYR A 75 -4.22 -16.95 11.57
CA TYR A 75 -3.60 -16.73 12.86
C TYR A 75 -2.78 -15.44 12.84
N PHE A 76 -2.82 -14.73 13.94
CA PHE A 76 -2.05 -13.51 14.14
C PHE A 76 -1.48 -13.43 15.55
N HIS A 77 -0.43 -12.64 15.68
CA HIS A 77 0.15 -12.23 16.95
C HIS A 77 0.09 -10.70 17.05
N ARG A 78 -0.23 -10.21 18.24
CA ARG A 78 -0.12 -8.79 18.55
C ARG A 78 1.03 -8.57 19.51
N SER A 79 2.04 -7.79 19.08
CA SER A 79 3.18 -7.47 19.93
C SER A 79 2.76 -6.58 21.12
N PRO A 80 3.56 -6.49 22.18
CA PRO A 80 3.31 -5.54 23.28
C PRO A 80 3.19 -4.08 22.81
N GLY A 81 3.88 -3.70 21.73
CA GLY A 81 3.76 -2.39 21.09
C GLY A 81 2.54 -2.22 20.20
N GLY A 82 1.60 -3.17 20.18
CA GLY A 82 0.36 -3.09 19.41
C GLY A 82 0.50 -3.43 17.92
N LEU A 83 1.67 -3.84 17.45
CA LEU A 83 1.90 -4.23 16.06
C LEU A 83 1.28 -5.58 15.77
N LEU A 84 0.66 -5.71 14.60
CA LEU A 84 -0.01 -6.92 14.15
C LEU A 84 0.88 -7.71 13.20
N TYR A 85 1.06 -9.00 13.50
CA TYR A 85 1.82 -9.95 12.69
C TYR A 85 0.94 -11.11 12.25
N TRP A 86 0.97 -11.43 10.97
CA TRP A 86 0.23 -12.56 10.40
C TRP A 86 1.10 -13.81 10.30
N LYS A 87 0.54 -14.96 10.62
CA LYS A 87 1.23 -16.24 10.48
C LYS A 87 1.47 -16.56 9.01
N GLY A 88 2.72 -16.83 8.66
CA GLY A 88 3.13 -17.27 7.33
C GLY A 88 3.10 -18.79 7.15
N TYR A 89 3.65 -19.28 6.03
CA TYR A 89 3.59 -20.68 5.61
C TYR A 89 4.52 -21.61 6.40
N ASP A 90 5.60 -21.09 6.98
CA ASP A 90 6.67 -21.83 7.68
C ASP A 90 6.71 -21.55 9.20
N ASN A 91 5.57 -21.21 9.77
CA ASN A 91 5.41 -20.86 11.18
C ASN A 91 6.09 -19.55 11.63
N ARG A 92 6.70 -18.77 10.73
CA ARG A 92 7.11 -17.39 11.00
C ARG A 92 5.91 -16.45 10.88
N PHE A 93 6.07 -15.25 11.42
CA PHE A 93 5.03 -14.23 11.36
C PHE A 93 5.57 -12.99 10.66
N PHE A 94 4.81 -12.39 9.77
CA PHE A 94 5.18 -11.17 9.06
C PHE A 94 4.29 -10.01 9.47
N LEU A 95 4.88 -8.84 9.61
CA LEU A 95 4.19 -7.61 9.99
C LEU A 95 3.10 -7.26 8.97
N ASP A 96 1.96 -6.82 9.45
CA ASP A 96 0.91 -6.25 8.58
C ASP A 96 1.40 -4.99 7.88
N GLY A 97 1.13 -4.90 6.57
CA GLY A 97 1.63 -3.81 5.73
C GLY A 97 1.17 -2.41 6.14
N SER A 98 0.07 -2.29 6.88
CA SER A 98 -0.44 -1.01 7.38
C SER A 98 0.50 -0.32 8.37
N TYR A 99 1.39 -1.07 9.00
CA TYR A 99 2.36 -0.53 9.97
C TYR A 99 3.68 -0.08 9.35
N LEU A 100 3.97 -0.44 8.09
CA LEU A 100 5.24 -0.11 7.44
C LEU A 100 5.56 1.38 7.40
N SER A 101 4.55 2.23 7.27
CA SER A 101 4.72 3.68 7.25
C SER A 101 5.09 4.30 8.61
N ARG A 102 4.97 3.52 9.70
CA ARG A 102 5.17 3.98 11.08
C ARG A 102 6.46 3.50 11.72
N ILE A 103 7.21 2.64 11.03
CA ILE A 103 8.43 2.01 11.54
C ILE A 103 9.60 2.29 10.60
N SER A 104 10.81 2.18 11.15
CA SER A 104 12.04 2.25 10.35
C SER A 104 12.53 0.85 10.05
N TYR A 105 12.92 0.60 8.81
CA TYR A 105 13.47 -0.68 8.33
C TYR A 105 14.46 -0.42 7.19
N SER A 106 15.35 -1.37 6.95
CA SER A 106 16.27 -1.33 5.82
C SER A 106 15.60 -1.81 4.53
N LYS A 107 16.18 -1.45 3.38
CA LYS A 107 15.71 -1.95 2.09
C LYS A 107 15.76 -3.48 2.02
N TRP A 108 16.81 -4.11 2.58
CA TRP A 108 16.95 -5.55 2.61
C TRP A 108 15.83 -6.24 3.41
N GLU A 109 15.52 -5.75 4.61
CA GLU A 109 14.41 -6.26 5.43
C GLU A 109 13.07 -6.14 4.71
N TYR A 110 12.84 -5.03 4.02
CA TYR A 110 11.63 -4.84 3.24
C TYR A 110 11.51 -5.82 2.06
N ASP A 111 12.60 -6.04 1.33
CA ASP A 111 12.61 -6.96 0.20
C ASP A 111 12.40 -8.42 0.67
N GLU A 112 12.95 -8.80 1.83
CA GLU A 112 12.72 -10.11 2.46
C GLU A 112 11.26 -10.25 2.91
N TRP A 113 10.73 -9.30 3.63
CA TRP A 113 9.33 -9.26 4.07
C TRP A 113 8.37 -9.38 2.87
N ARG A 114 8.62 -8.64 1.81
CA ARG A 114 7.79 -8.64 0.60
C ARG A 114 7.78 -10.00 -0.08
N ARG A 115 8.94 -10.66 -0.19
CA ARG A 115 9.05 -12.02 -0.74
C ARG A 115 8.31 -13.02 0.13
N TYR A 116 8.53 -12.96 1.43
CA TYR A 116 7.92 -13.85 2.40
C TYR A 116 6.40 -13.72 2.45
N LYS A 117 5.89 -12.51 2.46
CA LYS A 117 4.44 -12.22 2.42
C LYS A 117 3.80 -12.83 1.17
N ARG A 118 4.38 -12.61 -0.01
CA ARG A 118 3.86 -13.16 -1.27
C ARG A 118 3.83 -14.69 -1.27
N ALA A 119 4.89 -15.33 -0.79
CA ALA A 119 4.96 -16.78 -0.68
C ALA A 119 3.88 -17.32 0.28
N SER A 120 3.67 -16.66 1.41
CA SER A 120 2.64 -17.03 2.39
C SER A 120 1.22 -16.90 1.84
N GLU A 121 0.94 -15.83 1.09
CA GLU A 121 -0.35 -15.61 0.44
C GLU A 121 -0.62 -16.61 -0.69
N SER A 122 0.41 -16.96 -1.46
CA SER A 122 0.31 -17.97 -2.53
C SER A 122 0.04 -19.37 -1.97
N ASN A 123 0.75 -19.75 -0.90
CA ASN A 123 0.57 -21.07 -0.27
C ASN A 123 -0.81 -21.24 0.38
N ARG A 124 -1.42 -20.15 0.83
CA ARG A 124 -2.78 -20.17 1.41
C ARG A 124 -3.88 -20.44 0.40
N ARG A 125 -3.65 -20.15 -0.88
CA ARG A 125 -4.65 -20.33 -1.95
C ARG A 125 -4.68 -21.76 -2.51
N ARG A 126 -3.76 -22.60 -2.10
CA ARG A 126 -3.68 -24.02 -2.48
C ARG A 126 -4.36 -24.91 -1.45
#